data_e7a3c294e2e243c9818b550cb7ff3b73
#
_entry.id   e7a3c294e2e243c9818b550cb7ff3b73
#
_cell.length_a   1.000
_cell.length_b   1.000
_cell.length_c   1.000
_cell.angle_alpha   90.00
_cell.angle_beta   90.00
_cell.angle_gamma   90.00
#
_symmetry.space_group_name_H-M   'P 1'
#
loop_
_entity.id
_entity.type
_entity.pdbx_description
1 polymer ?
#
loop_
_entity_poly.entity_id
_entity_poly.type
_entity_poly.pdbx_seq_one_letter_code
_entity_poly.pdbx_strand_id
1 'polypeptide(L)'
;LPASSAASDVYKRQEILWIKKELSINKMNQACQYLLGEQDFTTFRASGCQSNTAFRNVSKAILVSCGDFVIFEIKANAFLLHMVRNIVAAVLCVGVGKHDPLWIKAILDGKSRKLCPATASPCGLYLVDVDYPANFEIPESSKGPFFIA
;
A
#
# COMPACT_ATOMS: atom_id res chain seq x y z
N LEU A 1 -7.33 11.02 -7.11
CA LEU A 1 -6.43 10.88 -8.25
C LEU A 1 -6.95 11.69 -9.43
N PRO A 2 -6.08 12.36 -10.17
CA PRO A 2 -6.53 13.33 -11.14
C PRO A 2 -7.20 12.69 -12.37
N ALA A 3 -8.24 13.32 -12.85
CA ALA A 3 -8.70 13.12 -14.20
C ALA A 3 -7.86 14.06 -15.09
N SER A 4 -7.06 13.55 -15.97
CA SER A 4 -6.10 14.34 -16.69
C SER A 4 -6.19 14.21 -18.19
N SER A 5 -5.61 15.17 -18.89
CA SER A 5 -5.56 15.17 -20.34
C SER A 5 -4.56 14.12 -20.88
N ALA A 6 -4.88 13.55 -22.04
CA ALA A 6 -4.20 12.36 -22.56
C ALA A 6 -2.68 12.50 -22.74
N ALA A 7 -2.15 13.69 -23.01
CA ALA A 7 -0.75 13.86 -23.36
C ALA A 7 0.21 13.87 -22.15
N SER A 8 -0.21 14.43 -21.02
CA SER A 8 0.58 14.41 -19.79
C SER A 8 0.48 13.08 -19.08
N ASP A 9 -0.54 12.30 -19.38
CA ASP A 9 -0.85 11.06 -18.69
C ASP A 9 0.02 9.88 -19.13
N VAL A 10 0.46 9.86 -20.37
CA VAL A 10 1.27 8.77 -20.89
C VAL A 10 2.58 8.63 -20.10
N TYR A 11 3.20 9.74 -19.75
CA TYR A 11 4.42 9.76 -18.95
C TYR A 11 4.13 9.39 -17.48
N LYS A 12 3.12 10.02 -16.88
CA LYS A 12 2.78 9.81 -15.46
C LYS A 12 2.19 8.45 -15.17
N ARG A 13 1.56 7.80 -16.15
CA ARG A 13 0.97 6.46 -15.97
C ARG A 13 1.98 5.38 -15.61
N GLN A 14 3.24 5.57 -15.93
CA GLN A 14 4.30 4.63 -15.54
C GLN A 14 4.73 4.80 -14.08
N GLU A 15 4.47 5.97 -13.50
CA GLU A 15 4.95 6.35 -12.18
C GLU A 15 3.84 6.43 -11.12
N ILE A 16 2.56 6.42 -11.53
CA ILE A 16 1.40 6.63 -10.67
C ILE A 16 0.33 5.58 -10.97
N LEU A 17 -0.28 5.06 -9.91
CA LEU A 17 -1.47 4.23 -10.05
C LEU A 17 -2.68 5.14 -10.25
N TRP A 18 -3.34 5.03 -11.39
CA TRP A 18 -4.50 5.83 -11.75
C TRP A 18 -5.79 5.19 -11.29
N ILE A 19 -6.61 5.95 -10.55
CA ILE A 19 -7.93 5.53 -10.09
C ILE A 19 -8.96 6.48 -10.66
N LYS A 20 -9.96 5.94 -11.35
CA LYS A 20 -11.01 6.73 -11.99
C LYS A 20 -12.20 7.02 -11.06
N LYS A 21 -12.26 6.36 -9.91
CA LYS A 21 -13.34 6.51 -8.94
C LYS A 21 -12.90 7.42 -7.80
N GLU A 22 -13.87 8.11 -7.20
CA GLU A 22 -13.64 8.90 -6.00
C GLU A 22 -13.32 7.98 -4.82
N LEU A 23 -12.32 8.37 -4.02
CA LEU A 23 -11.83 7.60 -2.89
C LEU A 23 -12.18 8.29 -1.57
N SER A 24 -12.69 7.52 -0.62
CA SER A 24 -12.90 7.99 0.75
C SER A 24 -11.63 7.78 1.57
N ILE A 25 -10.85 8.84 1.74
CA ILE A 25 -9.58 8.78 2.48
C ILE A 25 -9.82 8.42 3.96
N ASN A 26 -10.90 8.93 4.55
CA ASN A 26 -11.24 8.62 5.94
C ASN A 26 -11.49 7.12 6.15
N LYS A 27 -12.26 6.50 5.27
CA LYS A 27 -12.53 5.06 5.35
C LYS A 27 -11.27 4.23 5.10
N MET A 28 -10.44 4.65 4.16
CA MET A 28 -9.15 3.99 3.87
C MET A 28 -8.23 4.05 5.09
N ASN A 29 -8.15 5.19 5.76
CA ASN A 29 -7.35 5.32 6.99
C ASN A 29 -7.90 4.48 8.14
N GLN A 30 -9.22 4.39 8.27
CA GLN A 30 -9.85 3.48 9.24
C GLN A 30 -9.48 2.02 8.98
N ALA A 31 -9.49 1.62 7.71
CA ALA A 31 -9.10 0.26 7.30
C ALA A 31 -7.63 -0.02 7.63
N CYS A 32 -6.75 0.95 7.43
CA CYS A 32 -5.32 0.83 7.71
C CYS A 32 -5.02 0.59 9.19
N GLN A 33 -5.89 1.03 10.09
CA GLN A 33 -5.69 0.80 11.53
C GLN A 33 -5.66 -0.69 11.87
N TYR A 34 -6.38 -1.51 11.12
CA TYR A 34 -6.40 -2.97 11.33
C TYR A 34 -5.13 -3.67 10.86
N LEU A 35 -4.31 -2.98 10.07
CA LEU A 35 -3.03 -3.53 9.57
C LEU A 35 -1.88 -3.33 10.57
N LEU A 36 -2.03 -2.45 11.55
CA LEU A 36 -0.97 -2.10 12.47
C LEU A 36 -0.64 -3.24 13.45
N GLY A 37 0.64 -3.32 13.83
CA GLY A 37 1.15 -4.30 14.78
C GLY A 37 1.66 -5.56 14.11
N GLU A 38 2.09 -6.50 14.96
CA GLU A 38 2.56 -7.81 14.49
C GLU A 38 1.37 -8.73 14.22
N GLN A 39 1.27 -9.20 12.99
CA GLN A 39 0.14 -10.01 12.54
C GLN A 39 0.58 -10.97 11.45
N ASP A 40 -0.24 -11.99 11.22
CA ASP A 40 -0.11 -12.91 10.09
C ASP A 40 -0.71 -12.27 8.83
N PHE A 41 0.14 -11.94 7.86
CA PHE A 41 -0.25 -11.33 6.60
C PHE A 41 -0.39 -12.34 5.45
N THR A 42 -0.74 -13.56 5.74
CA THR A 42 -0.96 -14.61 4.71
C THR A 42 -1.94 -14.15 3.63
N THR A 43 -3.00 -13.44 4.00
CA THR A 43 -3.99 -12.90 3.05
C THR A 43 -3.36 -12.02 1.98
N PHE A 44 -2.28 -11.32 2.31
CA PHE A 44 -1.60 -10.40 1.40
C PHE A 44 -0.31 -10.97 0.81
N ARG A 45 -0.03 -12.23 1.06
CA ARG A 45 1.16 -12.92 0.56
C ARG A 45 0.90 -13.51 -0.81
N ALA A 46 1.75 -13.15 -1.80
CA ALA A 46 1.67 -13.75 -3.12
C ALA A 46 2.13 -15.21 -3.10
N SER A 47 1.56 -16.01 -4.00
CA SER A 47 2.05 -17.36 -4.25
C SER A 47 3.51 -17.28 -4.75
N GLY A 48 4.35 -18.22 -4.34
CA GLY A 48 5.77 -18.21 -4.69
C GLY A 48 6.66 -17.38 -3.78
N CYS A 49 6.10 -16.74 -2.74
CA CYS A 49 6.89 -16.05 -1.74
C CYS A 49 7.81 -17.03 -0.99
N GLN A 50 9.11 -16.71 -0.93
CA GLN A 50 10.13 -17.58 -0.34
C GLN A 50 10.29 -17.42 1.17
N SER A 51 9.53 -16.51 1.78
CA SER A 51 9.64 -16.25 3.21
C SER A 51 9.14 -17.43 4.05
N ASN A 52 9.84 -17.75 5.13
CA ASN A 52 9.51 -18.87 6.01
C ASN A 52 8.24 -18.60 6.84
N THR A 53 7.90 -17.35 7.07
CA THR A 53 6.77 -16.95 7.88
C THR A 53 6.04 -15.77 7.23
N ALA A 54 4.73 -15.70 7.45
CA ALA A 54 3.90 -14.59 7.00
C ALA A 54 3.70 -13.52 8.10
N PHE A 55 4.30 -13.69 9.27
CA PHE A 55 4.23 -12.68 10.32
C PHE A 55 5.11 -11.49 9.99
N ARG A 56 4.51 -10.30 10.05
CA ARG A 56 5.19 -9.02 9.86
C ARG A 56 4.64 -8.02 10.86
N ASN A 57 5.45 -7.04 11.19
CA ASN A 57 5.06 -5.95 12.10
C ASN A 57 4.97 -4.65 11.31
N VAL A 58 3.75 -4.18 11.09
CA VAL A 58 3.47 -2.90 10.43
C VAL A 58 3.43 -1.81 11.50
N SER A 59 4.37 -0.88 11.43
CA SER A 59 4.48 0.22 12.39
C SER A 59 3.73 1.47 11.94
N LYS A 60 3.47 1.61 10.64
CA LYS A 60 2.79 2.76 10.08
C LYS A 60 2.01 2.35 8.82
N ALA A 61 0.78 2.82 8.70
CA ALA A 61 -0.03 2.68 7.51
C ALA A 61 -1.03 3.84 7.47
N ILE A 62 -0.77 4.82 6.63
CA ILE A 62 -1.60 6.02 6.51
C ILE A 62 -1.77 6.44 5.05
N LEU A 63 -2.89 7.13 4.80
CA LEU A 63 -3.14 7.81 3.52
C LEU A 63 -3.25 9.30 3.76
N VAL A 64 -2.60 10.05 2.91
CA VAL A 64 -2.60 11.52 2.94
C VAL A 64 -3.01 12.04 1.58
N SER A 65 -3.89 13.03 1.56
CA SER A 65 -4.25 13.75 0.34
C SER A 65 -3.26 14.88 0.12
N CYS A 66 -2.71 14.95 -1.08
CA CYS A 66 -1.76 15.99 -1.48
C CYS A 66 -2.18 16.51 -2.86
N GLY A 67 -2.97 17.58 -2.90
CA GLY A 67 -3.59 18.06 -4.14
C GLY A 67 -4.46 16.99 -4.78
N ASP A 68 -4.17 16.67 -6.03
CA ASP A 68 -4.87 15.62 -6.78
C ASP A 68 -4.34 14.22 -6.51
N PHE A 69 -3.31 14.10 -5.66
CA PHE A 69 -2.67 12.84 -5.33
C PHE A 69 -3.12 12.31 -3.98
N VAL A 70 -3.19 10.99 -3.89
CA VAL A 70 -3.31 10.28 -2.62
C VAL A 70 -2.04 9.49 -2.42
N ILE A 71 -1.40 9.70 -1.29
CA ILE A 71 -0.15 9.04 -0.94
C ILE A 71 -0.45 8.01 0.15
N PHE A 72 -0.15 6.75 -0.14
CA PHE A 72 -0.20 5.69 0.85
C PHE A 72 1.22 5.40 1.34
N GLU A 73 1.43 5.59 2.63
CA GLU A 73 2.71 5.31 3.27
C GLU A 73 2.55 4.13 4.23
N ILE A 74 3.36 3.11 4.02
CA ILE A 74 3.39 1.94 4.89
C ILE A 74 4.82 1.63 5.32
N LYS A 75 5.00 1.32 6.60
CA LYS A 75 6.28 0.95 7.17
C LYS A 75 6.12 -0.36 7.96
N ALA A 76 7.01 -1.29 7.72
CA ALA A 76 7.04 -2.58 8.41
C ALA A 76 8.47 -3.04 8.61
N ASN A 77 8.66 -4.05 9.46
CA ASN A 77 9.98 -4.67 9.66
C ASN A 77 10.48 -5.37 8.38
N ALA A 78 9.57 -5.91 7.58
CA ALA A 78 9.83 -6.47 6.26
C ALA A 78 8.50 -6.63 5.52
N PHE A 79 8.56 -6.88 4.23
CA PHE A 79 7.37 -7.12 3.40
C PHE A 79 7.45 -8.49 2.73
N LEU A 80 6.32 -9.19 2.68
CA LEU A 80 6.16 -10.39 1.88
C LEU A 80 6.09 -10.03 0.40
N LEU A 81 6.33 -11.01 -0.48
CA LEU A 81 6.20 -10.79 -1.92
C LEU A 81 4.81 -10.24 -2.26
N HIS A 82 4.78 -9.12 -2.95
CA HIS A 82 3.58 -8.37 -3.37
C HIS A 82 2.66 -7.92 -2.22
N MET A 83 3.13 -7.96 -0.97
CA MET A 83 2.32 -7.61 0.20
C MET A 83 1.74 -6.19 0.09
N VAL A 84 2.56 -5.20 -0.22
CA VAL A 84 2.11 -3.81 -0.31
C VAL A 84 1.09 -3.63 -1.43
N ARG A 85 1.33 -4.24 -2.58
CA ARG A 85 0.41 -4.18 -3.72
C ARG A 85 -0.94 -4.84 -3.40
N ASN A 86 -0.92 -5.93 -2.67
CA ASN A 86 -2.14 -6.63 -2.24
C ASN A 86 -2.91 -5.81 -1.20
N ILE A 87 -2.20 -5.16 -0.28
CA ILE A 87 -2.81 -4.25 0.70
C ILE A 87 -3.45 -3.06 -0.02
N VAL A 88 -2.76 -2.46 -0.98
CA VAL A 88 -3.30 -1.34 -1.77
C VAL A 88 -4.59 -1.76 -2.48
N ALA A 89 -4.61 -2.93 -3.10
CA ALA A 89 -5.81 -3.44 -3.76
C ALA A 89 -7.00 -3.56 -2.79
N ALA A 90 -6.77 -4.09 -1.60
CA ALA A 90 -7.80 -4.23 -0.57
C ALA A 90 -8.27 -2.88 -0.04
N VAL A 91 -7.35 -1.98 0.27
CA VAL A 91 -7.66 -0.64 0.78
C VAL A 91 -8.41 0.18 -0.27
N LEU A 92 -8.09 0.03 -1.55
CA LEU A 92 -8.84 0.66 -2.64
C LEU A 92 -10.30 0.19 -2.71
N CYS A 93 -10.57 -1.09 -2.44
CA CYS A 93 -11.93 -1.59 -2.36
C CYS A 93 -12.75 -0.90 -1.27
N VAL A 94 -12.11 -0.60 -0.14
CA VAL A 94 -12.73 0.20 0.93
C VAL A 94 -12.93 1.64 0.48
N GLY A 95 -11.95 2.22 -0.16
CA GLY A 95 -11.98 3.61 -0.61
C GLY A 95 -13.06 3.91 -1.63
N VAL A 96 -13.36 2.97 -2.53
CA VAL A 96 -14.42 3.10 -3.53
C VAL A 96 -15.81 2.72 -3.02
N GLY A 97 -15.90 2.24 -1.79
CA GLY A 97 -17.18 1.93 -1.15
C GLY A 97 -17.67 0.50 -1.35
N LYS A 98 -16.87 -0.41 -1.90
CA LYS A 98 -17.25 -1.81 -2.07
C LYS A 98 -17.39 -2.55 -0.75
N HIS A 99 -16.56 -2.21 0.23
CA HIS A 99 -16.51 -2.84 1.54
C HIS A 99 -16.31 -1.81 2.63
N ASP A 100 -16.75 -2.13 3.84
CA ASP A 100 -16.50 -1.32 5.03
C ASP A 100 -15.05 -1.46 5.50
N PRO A 101 -14.50 -0.50 6.26
CA PRO A 101 -13.15 -0.62 6.81
C PRO A 101 -12.92 -1.90 7.61
N LEU A 102 -13.93 -2.39 8.32
CA LEU A 102 -13.84 -3.62 9.12
C LEU A 102 -13.59 -4.87 8.24
N TRP A 103 -13.94 -4.81 6.97
CA TRP A 103 -13.67 -5.91 6.04
C TRP A 103 -12.17 -6.23 5.93
N ILE A 104 -11.30 -5.24 6.05
CA ILE A 104 -9.85 -5.47 6.08
C ILE A 104 -9.46 -6.40 7.21
N LYS A 105 -10.03 -6.19 8.41
CA LYS A 105 -9.79 -7.07 9.55
C LYS A 105 -10.32 -8.49 9.27
N ALA A 106 -11.51 -8.59 8.68
CA ALA A 106 -12.11 -9.87 8.38
C ALA A 106 -11.26 -10.72 7.42
N ILE A 107 -10.75 -10.12 6.34
CA ILE A 107 -9.91 -10.85 5.38
C ILE A 107 -8.52 -11.15 5.96
N LEU A 108 -7.99 -10.29 6.79
CA LEU A 108 -6.72 -10.51 7.47
C LEU A 108 -6.81 -11.71 8.42
N ASP A 109 -7.88 -11.78 9.21
CA ASP A 109 -8.14 -12.87 10.15
C ASP A 109 -8.42 -14.20 9.42
N GLY A 110 -8.94 -14.13 8.20
CA GLY A 110 -9.22 -15.31 7.37
C GLY A 110 -7.97 -16.01 6.85
N LYS A 111 -6.83 -15.37 6.85
CA LYS A 111 -5.51 -15.93 6.51
C LYS A 111 -5.49 -16.70 5.19
N SER A 112 -6.16 -16.17 4.17
CA SER A 112 -6.23 -16.78 2.83
C SER A 112 -6.08 -15.72 1.74
N ARG A 113 -5.15 -15.96 0.81
CA ARG A 113 -4.95 -15.08 -0.34
C ARG A 113 -6.20 -14.94 -1.20
N LYS A 114 -7.07 -15.94 -1.20
CA LYS A 114 -8.34 -15.95 -1.95
C LYS A 114 -9.31 -14.86 -1.48
N LEU A 115 -9.19 -14.40 -0.24
CA LEU A 115 -10.04 -13.35 0.31
C LEU A 115 -9.61 -11.95 -0.15
N CYS A 116 -8.38 -11.79 -0.60
CA CYS A 116 -7.84 -10.51 -1.06
C CYS A 116 -8.16 -10.30 -2.54
N PRO A 117 -8.46 -9.07 -2.96
CA PRO A 117 -8.61 -8.74 -4.38
C PRO A 117 -7.37 -9.03 -5.20
N ALA A 118 -7.51 -8.98 -6.54
CA ALA A 118 -6.37 -9.09 -7.43
C ALA A 118 -5.29 -8.06 -7.11
N THR A 119 -4.03 -8.45 -7.25
CA THR A 119 -2.88 -7.60 -6.96
C THR A 119 -2.95 -6.30 -7.76
N ALA A 120 -2.77 -5.17 -7.08
CA ALA A 120 -2.71 -3.87 -7.74
C ALA A 120 -1.47 -3.75 -8.64
N SER A 121 -1.58 -2.87 -9.65
CA SER A 121 -0.44 -2.54 -10.51
C SER A 121 0.75 -2.05 -9.68
N PRO A 122 2.00 -2.35 -10.08
CA PRO A 122 3.18 -1.82 -9.43
C PRO A 122 3.41 -0.33 -9.71
N CYS A 123 2.62 0.28 -10.60
CA CYS A 123 2.75 1.71 -10.91
C CYS A 123 2.56 2.55 -9.64
N GLY A 124 3.47 3.47 -9.40
CA GLY A 124 3.44 4.34 -8.23
C GLY A 124 3.96 3.74 -6.94
N LEU A 125 4.51 2.53 -6.99
CA LEU A 125 5.13 1.91 -5.82
C LEU A 125 6.62 2.29 -5.75
N TYR A 126 7.01 2.90 -4.63
CA TYR A 126 8.39 3.34 -4.40
C TYR A 126 8.88 2.85 -3.04
N LEU A 127 10.12 2.35 -3.01
CA LEU A 127 10.85 2.14 -1.76
C LEU A 127 11.51 3.46 -1.39
N VAL A 128 10.96 4.13 -0.36
CA VAL A 128 11.36 5.51 -0.03
C VAL A 128 12.46 5.54 1.00
N ASP A 129 12.42 4.65 1.97
CA ASP A 129 13.33 4.67 3.10
C ASP A 129 13.51 3.26 3.67
N VAL A 130 14.70 2.97 4.16
CA VAL A 130 15.02 1.71 4.83
C VAL A 130 15.81 2.03 6.09
N ASP A 131 15.30 1.59 7.24
CA ASP A 131 15.99 1.74 8.51
C ASP A 131 17.04 0.63 8.66
N TYR A 132 18.29 1.04 8.85
CA TYR A 132 19.39 0.14 9.11
C TYR A 132 19.88 0.28 10.55
N PRO A 133 20.49 -0.77 11.13
CA PRO A 133 21.17 -0.64 12.41
C PRO A 133 22.20 0.49 12.39
N ALA A 134 22.42 1.14 13.54
CA ALA A 134 23.27 2.33 13.65
C ALA A 134 24.73 2.11 13.25
N ASN A 135 25.18 0.85 13.17
CA ASN A 135 26.54 0.51 12.72
C ASN A 135 26.70 0.47 11.19
N PHE A 136 25.62 0.67 10.42
CA PHE A 136 25.68 0.81 8.96
C PHE A 136 25.60 2.29 8.60
N GLU A 137 26.62 2.79 7.89
CA GLU A 137 26.64 4.14 7.37
C GLU A 137 26.00 4.16 5.98
N ILE A 138 24.71 4.50 5.93
CA ILE A 138 23.97 4.58 4.69
C ILE A 138 23.47 6.01 4.50
N PRO A 139 23.74 6.66 3.34
CA PRO A 139 23.27 8.01 3.09
C PRO A 139 21.74 8.07 3.07
N GLU A 140 21.19 9.14 3.65
CA GLU A 140 19.76 9.41 3.54
C GLU A 140 19.41 9.76 2.09
N SER A 141 18.34 9.15 1.60
CA SER A 141 17.78 9.48 0.29
C SER A 141 16.62 10.46 0.42
N SER A 142 16.35 11.21 -0.64
CA SER A 142 15.15 12.05 -0.69
C SER A 142 13.89 11.18 -0.58
N LYS A 143 12.88 11.69 0.12
CA LYS A 143 11.62 10.98 0.33
C LYS A 143 10.66 11.23 -0.82
N GLY A 144 10.28 10.17 -1.48
CA GLY A 144 9.28 10.18 -2.53
C GLY A 144 9.79 10.59 -3.91
N PRO A 145 8.97 10.47 -4.93
CA PRO A 145 9.31 10.90 -6.28
C PRO A 145 9.37 12.42 -6.38
N PHE A 146 10.18 12.91 -7.32
CA PHE A 146 10.48 14.35 -7.46
C PHE A 146 9.24 15.22 -7.68
N PHE A 147 8.17 14.68 -8.25
CA PHE A 147 6.95 15.43 -8.54
C PHE A 147 5.99 15.57 -7.33
N ILE A 148 6.36 15.02 -6.18
CA ILE A 148 5.58 15.11 -4.92
C ILE A 148 6.23 16.09 -3.93
N ALA A 149 7.49 16.37 -4.13
CA ALA A 149 8.29 17.21 -3.22
C ALA A 149 7.72 18.61 -3.01
#